data_ca12196ae28d211d2ebde8b1b43f8a28
#
_entry.id   ca12196ae28d211d2ebde8b1b43f8a28
#
_cell.length_a   1.000
_cell.length_b   1.000
_cell.length_c   1.000
_cell.angle_alpha   90.00
_cell.angle_beta   90.00
_cell.angle_gamma   90.00
#
_symmetry.space_group_name_H-M   'P 1'
#
loop_
_entity.id
_entity.type
_entity.pdbx_description
1 polymer ?
#
loop_
_entity_poly.entity_id
_entity_poly.type
_entity_poly.pdbx_seq_one_letter_code
_entity_poly.pdbx_strand_id
1 'polypeptide(L)'
;MIDEVNVLKKGFDNEKYLKMQSEHIKERIAQFGNKLYLEFGGKLFDDYHASRVLPGFHPDSKLQMLMQLSDVAEIVIVISAADIEKNKVRGDLGITYDVDVLRLIGEFEKKGLYVGSVVITKFTGQSAAIQFREKLEKKGIKVYQHYVIEGYPSNIPNIVSDNGFGKNDYIETTRPLVVITAPGPGSGKMATCLSQLYHEN
;
A
#
# COMPACT_ATOMS: atom_id res chain seq x y z
N MET A 1 -26.74 -15.64 -45.11
CA MET A 1 -26.18 -16.10 -43.82
C MET A 1 -25.52 -14.89 -43.20
N ILE A 2 -26.17 -14.32 -42.21
CA ILE A 2 -25.65 -13.15 -41.46
C ILE A 2 -24.82 -13.73 -40.34
N ASP A 3 -23.51 -13.46 -40.36
CA ASP A 3 -22.61 -13.85 -39.28
C ASP A 3 -23.10 -13.20 -38.00
N GLU A 4 -23.64 -14.01 -37.10
CA GLU A 4 -23.83 -13.62 -35.71
C GLU A 4 -22.43 -13.38 -35.10
N VAL A 5 -22.04 -12.11 -35.04
CA VAL A 5 -20.90 -11.67 -34.26
C VAL A 5 -21.21 -12.03 -32.81
N ASN A 6 -20.57 -13.07 -32.33
CA ASN A 6 -20.68 -13.55 -30.96
C ASN A 6 -20.08 -12.46 -30.06
N VAL A 7 -20.90 -11.47 -29.68
CA VAL A 7 -20.51 -10.42 -28.74
C VAL A 7 -20.38 -11.11 -27.37
N LEU A 8 -19.16 -11.50 -27.04
CA LEU A 8 -18.81 -11.97 -25.72
C LEU A 8 -19.31 -10.93 -24.72
N LYS A 9 -20.35 -11.26 -23.95
CA LYS A 9 -20.85 -10.41 -22.88
C LYS A 9 -19.71 -10.17 -21.91
N LYS A 10 -19.23 -8.93 -21.83
CA LYS A 10 -18.25 -8.53 -20.80
C LYS A 10 -18.88 -8.78 -19.44
N GLY A 11 -18.30 -9.66 -18.64
CA GLY A 11 -18.77 -9.95 -17.28
C GLY A 11 -18.51 -8.80 -16.30
N PHE A 12 -17.59 -7.88 -16.67
CA PHE A 12 -17.20 -6.74 -15.84
C PHE A 12 -16.90 -5.50 -16.70
N ASP A 13 -17.49 -4.38 -16.31
CA ASP A 13 -17.23 -3.07 -16.93
C ASP A 13 -16.12 -2.34 -16.18
N ASN A 14 -14.89 -2.45 -16.70
CA ASN A 14 -13.70 -1.89 -16.07
C ASN A 14 -13.73 -0.34 -16.03
N GLU A 15 -14.24 0.31 -17.08
CA GLU A 15 -14.31 1.78 -17.14
C GLU A 15 -15.29 2.33 -16.10
N LYS A 16 -16.47 1.72 -16.02
CA LYS A 16 -17.46 2.05 -15.00
C LYS A 16 -16.92 1.82 -13.59
N TYR A 17 -16.21 0.72 -13.37
CA TYR A 17 -15.56 0.41 -12.10
C TYR A 17 -14.55 1.50 -11.70
N LEU A 18 -13.64 1.86 -12.59
CA LEU A 18 -12.63 2.89 -12.33
C LEU A 18 -13.27 4.23 -11.97
N LYS A 19 -14.27 4.65 -12.76
CA LYS A 19 -15.00 5.89 -12.52
C LYS A 19 -15.69 5.90 -11.16
N MET A 20 -16.51 4.90 -10.89
CA MET A 20 -17.27 4.81 -9.63
C MET A 20 -16.35 4.75 -8.40
N GLN A 21 -15.27 3.95 -8.45
CA GLN A 21 -14.34 3.85 -7.32
C GLN A 21 -13.61 5.18 -7.07
N SER A 22 -13.15 5.86 -8.13
CA SER A 22 -12.49 7.16 -7.99
C SER A 22 -13.42 8.24 -7.42
N GLU A 23 -14.68 8.28 -7.87
CA GLU A 23 -15.71 9.19 -7.34
C GLU A 23 -15.98 8.93 -5.85
N HIS A 24 -16.21 7.68 -5.46
CA HIS A 24 -16.47 7.33 -4.06
C HIS A 24 -15.26 7.58 -3.14
N ILE A 25 -14.03 7.42 -3.62
CA ILE A 25 -12.85 7.79 -2.84
C ILE A 25 -12.81 9.29 -2.60
N LYS A 26 -13.09 10.13 -3.63
CA LYS A 26 -13.16 11.59 -3.49
C LYS A 26 -14.26 12.03 -2.50
N GLU A 27 -15.43 11.41 -2.58
CA GLU A 27 -16.53 11.66 -1.64
C GLU A 27 -16.12 11.34 -0.20
N ARG A 28 -15.46 10.20 0.04
CA ARG A 28 -14.98 9.82 1.36
C ARG A 28 -13.90 10.75 1.90
N ILE A 29 -12.96 11.20 1.05
CA ILE A 29 -11.97 12.21 1.46
C ILE A 29 -12.68 13.46 2.00
N ALA A 30 -13.68 13.97 1.28
CA ALA A 30 -14.45 15.12 1.72
C ALA A 30 -15.25 14.87 3.00
N GLN A 31 -15.82 13.66 3.15
CA GLN A 31 -16.62 13.26 4.31
C GLN A 31 -15.77 13.14 5.60
N PHE A 32 -14.53 12.70 5.49
CA PHE A 32 -13.63 12.43 6.62
C PHE A 32 -12.59 13.55 6.86
N GLY A 33 -12.97 14.80 6.69
CA GLY A 33 -12.12 15.94 7.05
C GLY A 33 -10.90 16.14 6.14
N ASN A 34 -11.02 15.76 4.88
CA ASN A 34 -9.97 15.84 3.86
C ASN A 34 -8.75 14.94 4.14
N LYS A 35 -8.92 13.84 4.88
CA LYS A 35 -7.90 12.82 5.07
C LYS A 35 -8.51 11.43 4.96
N LEU A 36 -7.89 10.56 4.16
CA LEU A 36 -8.31 9.17 4.01
C LEU A 36 -7.09 8.25 3.92
N TYR A 37 -7.03 7.27 4.80
CA TYR A 37 -6.06 6.15 4.73
C TYR A 37 -6.71 4.98 4.01
N LEU A 38 -6.08 4.53 2.93
CA LEU A 38 -6.60 3.45 2.09
C LEU A 38 -5.58 2.30 2.00
N GLU A 39 -5.95 1.14 2.50
CA GLU A 39 -5.19 -0.10 2.28
C GLU A 39 -5.71 -0.80 1.02
N PHE A 40 -4.84 -1.02 0.05
CA PHE A 40 -5.16 -1.92 -1.05
C PHE A 40 -4.84 -3.37 -0.69
N GLY A 41 -5.87 -4.21 -0.75
CA GLY A 41 -5.70 -5.65 -0.69
C GLY A 41 -5.09 -6.21 -1.98
N GLY A 42 -4.20 -7.20 -1.86
CA GLY A 42 -3.55 -7.84 -3.00
C GLY A 42 -2.49 -6.97 -3.67
N LYS A 43 -2.20 -7.29 -4.93
CA LYS A 43 -1.18 -6.61 -5.72
C LYS A 43 -1.76 -5.36 -6.40
N LEU A 44 -0.99 -4.26 -6.42
CA LEU A 44 -1.32 -3.07 -7.21
C LEU A 44 -0.88 -3.21 -8.67
N PHE A 45 0.20 -3.95 -8.90
CA PHE A 45 0.71 -4.27 -10.23
C PHE A 45 0.46 -5.74 -10.53
N ASP A 46 0.10 -6.03 -11.78
CA ASP A 46 0.01 -7.39 -12.30
C ASP A 46 -0.95 -8.30 -11.51
N ASP A 47 -2.17 -7.80 -11.21
CA ASP A 47 -3.20 -8.59 -10.51
C ASP A 47 -3.89 -9.57 -11.48
N TYR A 48 -3.11 -10.49 -12.03
CA TYR A 48 -3.60 -11.49 -12.98
C TYR A 48 -4.62 -12.47 -12.37
N HIS A 49 -4.68 -12.57 -11.03
CA HIS A 49 -5.66 -13.47 -10.40
C HIS A 49 -7.09 -12.95 -10.63
N ALA A 50 -7.34 -11.68 -10.34
CA ALA A 50 -8.66 -11.07 -10.53
C ALA A 50 -9.07 -11.09 -12.01
N SER A 51 -8.17 -10.78 -12.94
CA SER A 51 -8.46 -10.77 -14.38
C SER A 51 -8.80 -12.15 -14.95
N ARG A 52 -8.27 -13.24 -14.36
CA ARG A 52 -8.58 -14.62 -14.77
C ARG A 52 -9.99 -15.06 -14.38
N VAL A 53 -10.48 -14.59 -13.21
CA VAL A 53 -11.79 -15.02 -12.67
C VAL A 53 -12.92 -14.06 -13.01
N LEU A 54 -12.61 -12.85 -13.47
CA LEU A 54 -13.56 -11.81 -13.79
C LEU A 54 -13.33 -11.27 -15.21
N PRO A 55 -13.96 -11.85 -16.26
CA PRO A 55 -13.78 -11.39 -17.63
C PRO A 55 -14.15 -9.91 -17.81
N GLY A 56 -13.22 -9.12 -18.31
CA GLY A 56 -13.34 -7.67 -18.46
C GLY A 56 -12.61 -6.84 -17.40
N PHE A 57 -12.16 -7.47 -16.30
CA PHE A 57 -11.30 -6.82 -15.31
C PHE A 57 -9.86 -6.78 -15.81
N HIS A 58 -9.24 -5.59 -15.80
CA HIS A 58 -7.84 -5.43 -16.21
C HIS A 58 -6.88 -5.68 -15.03
N PRO A 59 -5.74 -6.37 -15.24
CA PRO A 59 -4.75 -6.59 -14.18
C PRO A 59 -4.27 -5.32 -13.49
N ASP A 60 -4.23 -4.21 -14.22
CA ASP A 60 -3.76 -2.90 -13.74
C ASP A 60 -4.89 -1.98 -13.27
N SER A 61 -6.13 -2.47 -13.11
CA SER A 61 -7.28 -1.62 -12.75
C SER A 61 -7.05 -0.79 -11.50
N LYS A 62 -6.45 -1.38 -10.46
CA LYS A 62 -6.14 -0.66 -9.21
C LYS A 62 -5.13 0.47 -9.43
N LEU A 63 -4.11 0.22 -10.26
CA LEU A 63 -3.12 1.21 -10.62
C LEU A 63 -3.72 2.33 -11.47
N GLN A 64 -4.55 1.99 -12.46
CA GLN A 64 -5.26 2.97 -13.29
C GLN A 64 -6.17 3.88 -12.45
N MET A 65 -6.85 3.31 -11.46
CA MET A 65 -7.65 4.08 -10.50
C MET A 65 -6.79 5.06 -9.71
N LEU A 66 -5.64 4.62 -9.19
CA LEU A 66 -4.70 5.50 -8.48
C LEU A 66 -4.15 6.61 -9.37
N MET A 67 -3.90 6.32 -10.65
CA MET A 67 -3.45 7.35 -11.60
C MET A 67 -4.51 8.44 -11.82
N GLN A 68 -5.81 8.12 -11.75
CA GLN A 68 -6.89 9.12 -11.78
C GLN A 68 -6.95 9.98 -10.50
N LEU A 69 -6.27 9.58 -9.44
CA LEU A 69 -6.20 10.26 -8.14
C LEU A 69 -4.77 10.78 -7.85
N SER A 70 -3.89 10.81 -8.86
CA SER A 70 -2.47 11.13 -8.68
C SER A 70 -2.20 12.51 -8.08
N ASP A 71 -3.06 13.47 -8.29
CA ASP A 71 -3.01 14.82 -7.73
C ASP A 71 -3.27 14.87 -6.21
N VAL A 72 -4.08 13.93 -5.70
CA VAL A 72 -4.49 13.86 -4.29
C VAL A 72 -3.91 12.67 -3.54
N ALA A 73 -3.30 11.70 -4.23
CA ALA A 73 -2.78 10.48 -3.64
C ALA A 73 -1.29 10.57 -3.27
N GLU A 74 -0.96 10.06 -2.10
CA GLU A 74 0.40 9.82 -1.60
C GLU A 74 0.56 8.33 -1.27
N ILE A 75 1.61 7.70 -1.79
CA ILE A 75 1.89 6.29 -1.55
C ILE A 75 2.83 6.14 -0.36
N VAL A 76 2.47 5.28 0.57
CA VAL A 76 3.32 4.81 1.67
C VAL A 76 3.56 3.32 1.48
N ILE A 77 4.81 2.91 1.35
CA ILE A 77 5.17 1.50 1.15
C ILE A 77 5.61 0.91 2.50
N VAL A 78 4.96 -0.19 2.88
CA VAL A 78 5.19 -0.85 4.17
C VAL A 78 5.95 -2.15 3.97
N ILE A 79 7.02 -2.37 4.74
CA ILE A 79 7.81 -3.60 4.72
C ILE A 79 8.14 -4.06 6.16
N SER A 80 8.06 -5.37 6.43
CA SER A 80 8.42 -5.91 7.73
C SER A 80 9.93 -6.05 7.90
N ALA A 81 10.48 -5.57 9.01
CA ALA A 81 11.89 -5.75 9.36
C ALA A 81 12.31 -7.23 9.41
N ALA A 82 11.40 -8.11 9.85
CA ALA A 82 11.64 -9.55 9.86
C ALA A 82 11.69 -10.15 8.44
N ASP A 83 10.95 -9.60 7.48
CA ASP A 83 11.00 -10.07 6.09
C ASP A 83 12.30 -9.59 5.40
N ILE A 84 12.81 -8.41 5.74
CA ILE A 84 14.13 -7.93 5.30
C ILE A 84 15.23 -8.84 5.84
N GLU A 85 15.23 -9.08 7.15
CA GLU A 85 16.26 -9.91 7.83
C GLU A 85 16.33 -11.34 7.25
N LYS A 86 15.18 -11.91 6.89
CA LYS A 86 15.09 -13.25 6.31
C LYS A 86 15.33 -13.29 4.80
N ASN A 87 15.63 -12.17 4.16
CA ASN A 87 15.72 -12.06 2.71
C ASN A 87 14.51 -12.69 2.00
N LYS A 88 13.30 -12.42 2.51
CA LYS A 88 12.08 -13.02 2.01
C LYS A 88 11.87 -12.70 0.54
N VAL A 89 11.72 -13.74 -0.27
CA VAL A 89 11.60 -13.64 -1.72
C VAL A 89 10.13 -13.54 -2.13
N ARG A 90 9.85 -12.67 -3.07
CA ARG A 90 8.60 -12.59 -3.79
C ARG A 90 8.57 -13.65 -4.89
N GLY A 91 7.77 -14.70 -4.70
CA GLY A 91 7.82 -15.92 -5.52
C GLY A 91 7.51 -15.74 -7.00
N ASP A 92 6.71 -14.72 -7.37
CA ASP A 92 6.35 -14.42 -8.77
C ASP A 92 7.44 -13.64 -9.52
N LEU A 93 8.31 -12.90 -8.81
CA LEU A 93 9.38 -12.10 -9.40
C LEU A 93 10.79 -12.64 -9.10
N GLY A 94 10.93 -13.54 -8.14
CA GLY A 94 12.24 -14.08 -7.75
C GLY A 94 13.17 -13.07 -7.07
N ILE A 95 12.66 -11.92 -6.60
CA ILE A 95 13.42 -10.87 -5.93
C ILE A 95 13.03 -10.77 -4.45
N THR A 96 13.94 -10.26 -3.62
CA THR A 96 13.66 -10.04 -2.20
C THR A 96 12.71 -8.87 -1.99
N TYR A 97 12.01 -8.82 -0.84
CA TYR A 97 11.02 -7.77 -0.57
C TYR A 97 11.63 -6.38 -0.49
N ASP A 98 12.84 -6.23 0.02
CA ASP A 98 13.58 -4.95 0.03
C ASP A 98 13.93 -4.47 -1.38
N VAL A 99 14.33 -5.38 -2.26
CA VAL A 99 14.54 -5.08 -3.70
C VAL A 99 13.22 -4.72 -4.37
N ASP A 100 12.12 -5.41 -4.02
CA ASP A 100 10.80 -5.09 -4.56
C ASP A 100 10.29 -3.71 -4.09
N VAL A 101 10.59 -3.27 -2.87
CA VAL A 101 10.29 -1.89 -2.43
C VAL A 101 10.96 -0.87 -3.35
N LEU A 102 12.24 -1.04 -3.68
CA LEU A 102 12.93 -0.13 -4.58
C LEU A 102 12.34 -0.15 -6.00
N ARG A 103 11.96 -1.33 -6.48
CA ARG A 103 11.26 -1.49 -7.77
C ARG A 103 9.90 -0.77 -7.75
N LEU A 104 9.10 -0.97 -6.70
CA LEU A 104 7.78 -0.33 -6.54
C LEU A 104 7.88 1.19 -6.54
N ILE A 105 8.87 1.77 -5.83
CA ILE A 105 9.11 3.21 -5.85
C ILE A 105 9.31 3.69 -7.28
N GLY A 106 10.24 3.09 -8.03
CA GLY A 106 10.50 3.47 -9.41
C GLY A 106 9.30 3.25 -10.35
N GLU A 107 8.51 2.21 -10.15
CA GLU A 107 7.30 1.96 -10.96
C GLU A 107 6.19 2.99 -10.67
N PHE A 108 5.98 3.37 -9.41
CA PHE A 108 5.03 4.43 -9.06
C PHE A 108 5.45 5.78 -9.64
N GLU A 109 6.72 6.16 -9.50
CA GLU A 109 7.27 7.41 -10.04
C GLU A 109 7.13 7.49 -11.57
N LYS A 110 7.43 6.41 -12.30
CA LYS A 110 7.22 6.32 -13.76
C LYS A 110 5.76 6.53 -14.17
N LYS A 111 4.82 6.24 -13.29
CA LYS A 111 3.38 6.43 -13.51
C LYS A 111 2.86 7.79 -13.01
N GLY A 112 3.76 8.68 -12.55
CA GLY A 112 3.40 10.00 -12.02
C GLY A 112 2.74 9.95 -10.64
N LEU A 113 2.90 8.84 -9.90
CA LEU A 113 2.39 8.69 -8.54
C LEU A 113 3.47 9.08 -7.52
N TYR A 114 3.10 9.88 -6.55
CA TYR A 114 4.00 10.37 -5.52
C TYR A 114 4.19 9.32 -4.41
N VAL A 115 5.42 8.88 -4.19
CA VAL A 115 5.80 8.04 -3.05
C VAL A 115 6.33 8.92 -1.94
N GLY A 116 5.57 9.08 -0.86
CA GLY A 116 5.91 9.96 0.26
C GLY A 116 6.96 9.34 1.18
N SER A 117 6.83 8.05 1.48
CA SER A 117 7.71 7.40 2.46
C SER A 117 7.67 5.86 2.39
N VAL A 118 8.62 5.25 3.10
CA VAL A 118 8.64 3.82 3.42
C VAL A 118 8.51 3.64 4.93
N VAL A 119 7.72 2.65 5.37
CA VAL A 119 7.58 2.29 6.78
C VAL A 119 8.16 0.90 7.02
N ILE A 120 9.15 0.81 7.89
CA ILE A 120 9.71 -0.47 8.34
C ILE A 120 8.97 -0.88 9.60
N THR A 121 8.11 -1.91 9.48
CA THR A 121 7.28 -2.41 10.59
C THR A 121 7.92 -3.57 11.34
N LYS A 122 7.37 -3.87 12.52
CA LYS A 122 7.83 -4.96 13.40
C LYS A 122 9.33 -4.84 13.69
N PHE A 123 9.79 -3.61 13.81
CA PHE A 123 11.20 -3.33 14.08
C PHE A 123 11.56 -3.67 15.52
N THR A 124 12.66 -4.40 15.70
CA THR A 124 13.24 -4.78 17.00
C THR A 124 14.77 -4.65 17.00
N GLY A 125 15.34 -3.86 16.06
CA GLY A 125 16.78 -3.67 15.97
C GLY A 125 17.51 -4.54 14.94
N GLN A 126 16.80 -5.13 13.99
CA GLN A 126 17.39 -5.99 12.94
C GLN A 126 18.43 -5.22 12.12
N SER A 127 19.65 -5.77 12.01
CA SER A 127 20.78 -5.11 11.31
C SER A 127 20.50 -4.90 9.83
N ALA A 128 19.88 -5.86 9.16
CA ALA A 128 19.52 -5.72 7.74
C ALA A 128 18.46 -4.62 7.53
N ALA A 129 17.52 -4.45 8.47
CA ALA A 129 16.52 -3.37 8.41
C ALA A 129 17.16 -1.99 8.63
N ILE A 130 18.15 -1.88 9.51
CA ILE A 130 18.92 -0.65 9.72
C ILE A 130 19.68 -0.27 8.44
N GLN A 131 20.40 -1.22 7.84
CA GLN A 131 21.13 -1.00 6.59
C GLN A 131 20.19 -0.62 5.43
N PHE A 132 19.01 -1.24 5.36
CA PHE A 132 18.01 -0.91 4.35
C PHE A 132 17.45 0.50 4.55
N ARG A 133 17.17 0.91 5.79
CA ARG A 133 16.78 2.28 6.13
C ARG A 133 17.83 3.28 5.63
N GLU A 134 19.10 3.10 5.99
CA GLU A 134 20.20 3.98 5.56
C GLU A 134 20.31 4.06 4.03
N LYS A 135 20.10 2.94 3.33
CA LYS A 135 20.09 2.88 1.87
C LYS A 135 18.96 3.71 1.26
N LEU A 136 17.78 3.70 1.86
CA LEU A 136 16.63 4.51 1.42
C LEU A 136 16.85 5.99 1.70
N GLU A 137 17.33 6.34 2.92
CA GLU A 137 17.63 7.72 3.33
C GLU A 137 18.71 8.36 2.44
N LYS A 138 19.76 7.62 2.07
CA LYS A 138 20.77 8.05 1.10
C LYS A 138 20.20 8.34 -0.30
N LYS A 139 19.04 7.77 -0.63
CA LYS A 139 18.31 8.06 -1.88
C LYS A 139 17.31 9.20 -1.73
N GLY A 140 17.25 9.86 -0.57
CA GLY A 140 16.30 10.93 -0.28
C GLY A 140 14.88 10.45 0.05
N ILE A 141 14.70 9.16 0.33
CA ILE A 141 13.39 8.58 0.67
C ILE A 141 13.20 8.68 2.18
N LYS A 142 12.09 9.27 2.63
CA LYS A 142 11.72 9.31 4.05
C LYS A 142 11.41 7.90 4.56
N VAL A 143 11.94 7.55 5.74
CA VAL A 143 11.70 6.25 6.36
C VAL A 143 11.21 6.43 7.78
N TYR A 144 10.14 5.72 8.14
CA TYR A 144 9.55 5.66 9.46
C TYR A 144 9.64 4.25 10.04
N GLN A 145 9.65 4.13 11.36
CA GLN A 145 9.75 2.86 12.07
C GLN A 145 8.51 2.61 12.92
N HIS A 146 7.91 1.43 12.72
CA HIS A 146 6.85 0.91 13.56
C HIS A 146 7.34 -0.36 14.26
N TYR A 147 7.04 -0.49 15.52
CA TYR A 147 7.57 -1.51 16.42
C TYR A 147 6.63 -2.71 16.55
N VAL A 148 7.14 -3.78 17.15
CA VAL A 148 6.29 -4.89 17.60
C VAL A 148 5.45 -4.42 18.78
N ILE A 149 4.14 -4.61 18.70
CA ILE A 149 3.19 -4.28 19.77
C ILE A 149 2.80 -5.59 20.47
N GLU A 150 3.07 -5.66 21.75
CA GLU A 150 2.75 -6.83 22.56
C GLU A 150 1.23 -7.05 22.63
N GLY A 151 0.81 -8.30 22.37
CA GLY A 151 -0.59 -8.70 22.38
C GLY A 151 -1.40 -8.28 21.15
N TYR A 152 -0.78 -7.70 20.12
CA TYR A 152 -1.47 -7.41 18.85
C TYR A 152 -1.90 -8.73 18.16
N PRO A 153 -3.15 -8.85 17.66
CA PRO A 153 -4.20 -7.83 17.53
C PRO A 153 -5.26 -7.84 18.66
N SER A 154 -5.05 -8.56 19.75
CA SER A 154 -6.09 -8.88 20.74
C SER A 154 -6.10 -7.98 21.97
N ASN A 155 -4.93 -7.48 22.42
CA ASN A 155 -4.79 -6.62 23.59
C ASN A 155 -5.06 -5.15 23.24
N ILE A 156 -6.34 -4.82 23.02
CA ILE A 156 -6.74 -3.49 22.58
C ILE A 156 -6.25 -2.37 23.53
N PRO A 157 -6.35 -2.49 24.87
CA PRO A 157 -5.85 -1.44 25.76
C PRO A 157 -4.37 -1.11 25.57
N ASN A 158 -3.53 -2.12 25.34
CA ASN A 158 -2.10 -1.91 25.06
C ASN A 158 -1.88 -1.36 23.64
N ILE A 159 -2.65 -1.84 22.66
CA ILE A 159 -2.50 -1.42 21.25
C ILE A 159 -2.75 0.09 21.08
N VAL A 160 -3.83 0.62 21.73
CA VAL A 160 -4.21 2.03 21.67
C VAL A 160 -3.61 2.83 22.84
N SER A 161 -2.35 2.62 23.15
CA SER A 161 -1.62 3.31 24.21
C SER A 161 -0.27 3.83 23.72
N ASP A 162 0.41 4.63 24.55
CA ASP A 162 1.76 5.11 24.26
C ASP A 162 2.79 4.00 24.12
N ASN A 163 2.56 2.83 24.73
CA ASN A 163 3.40 1.63 24.57
C ASN A 163 3.05 0.81 23.33
N GLY A 164 1.88 1.05 22.74
CA GLY A 164 1.38 0.44 21.51
C GLY A 164 1.62 1.33 20.29
N PHE A 165 0.54 1.86 19.73
CA PHE A 165 0.62 2.74 18.55
C PHE A 165 1.38 4.04 18.85
N GLY A 166 1.34 4.57 20.06
CA GLY A 166 2.07 5.78 20.45
C GLY A 166 3.58 5.65 20.33
N LYS A 167 4.13 4.42 20.40
CA LYS A 167 5.55 4.17 20.20
C LYS A 167 6.00 4.25 18.75
N ASN A 168 5.09 4.07 17.79
CA ASN A 168 5.39 4.14 16.37
C ASN A 168 5.68 5.57 15.94
N ASP A 169 6.55 5.74 14.95
CA ASP A 169 6.73 7.04 14.34
C ASP A 169 5.43 7.52 13.69
N TYR A 170 5.08 8.80 13.89
CA TYR A 170 4.04 9.44 13.09
C TYR A 170 4.53 9.69 11.67
N ILE A 171 3.77 9.21 10.68
CA ILE A 171 4.12 9.39 9.26
C ILE A 171 3.62 10.76 8.81
N GLU A 172 4.52 11.68 8.56
CA GLU A 172 4.19 12.98 7.96
C GLU A 172 3.74 12.78 6.52
N THR A 173 2.47 13.08 6.25
CA THR A 173 1.87 12.98 4.94
C THR A 173 1.38 14.35 4.46
N THR A 174 1.43 14.57 3.14
CA THR A 174 1.16 15.87 2.53
C THR A 174 -0.12 15.90 1.69
N ARG A 175 -0.68 14.72 1.37
CA ARG A 175 -1.85 14.62 0.51
C ARG A 175 -3.07 14.04 1.23
N PRO A 176 -4.28 14.36 0.78
CA PRO A 176 -5.50 13.91 1.45
C PRO A 176 -5.77 12.40 1.33
N LEU A 177 -5.33 11.74 0.26
CA LEU A 177 -5.42 10.30 0.11
C LEU A 177 -4.07 9.65 0.37
N VAL A 178 -3.95 8.92 1.47
CA VAL A 178 -2.76 8.14 1.81
C VAL A 178 -2.99 6.68 1.50
N VAL A 179 -2.28 6.17 0.49
CA VAL A 179 -2.41 4.78 0.02
C VAL A 179 -1.33 3.92 0.63
N ILE A 180 -1.72 2.97 1.45
CA ILE A 180 -0.79 2.04 2.11
C ILE A 180 -0.67 0.77 1.26
N THR A 181 0.53 0.49 0.78
CA THR A 181 0.85 -0.71 -0.01
C THR A 181 2.08 -1.44 0.50
N ALA A 182 2.37 -2.62 -0.03
CA ALA A 182 3.49 -3.44 0.41
C ALA A 182 3.91 -4.43 -0.69
N PRO A 183 5.17 -4.93 -0.67
CA PRO A 183 5.62 -5.99 -1.56
C PRO A 183 4.88 -7.32 -1.36
N GLY A 184 4.29 -7.55 -0.18
CA GLY A 184 3.56 -8.77 0.09
C GLY A 184 2.71 -8.76 1.36
N PRO A 185 2.02 -9.87 1.65
CA PRO A 185 1.15 -9.98 2.82
C PRO A 185 1.95 -9.98 4.13
N GLY A 186 1.27 -9.63 5.23
CA GLY A 186 1.86 -9.65 6.57
C GLY A 186 2.82 -8.50 6.87
N SER A 187 2.97 -7.54 5.97
CA SER A 187 3.88 -6.38 6.13
C SER A 187 3.42 -5.35 7.16
N GLY A 188 2.18 -5.43 7.67
CA GLY A 188 1.66 -4.52 8.69
C GLY A 188 0.86 -3.33 8.17
N LYS A 189 0.35 -3.38 6.93
CA LYS A 189 -0.43 -2.28 6.31
C LYS A 189 -1.59 -1.79 7.18
N MET A 190 -2.46 -2.69 7.63
CA MET A 190 -3.61 -2.33 8.48
C MET A 190 -3.16 -1.69 9.79
N ALA A 191 -2.15 -2.26 10.46
CA ALA A 191 -1.61 -1.69 11.69
C ALA A 191 -1.00 -0.30 11.48
N THR A 192 -0.41 -0.05 10.30
CA THR A 192 0.09 1.28 9.93
C THR A 192 -1.05 2.29 9.77
N CYS A 193 -2.15 1.93 9.09
CA CYS A 193 -3.33 2.79 9.00
C CYS A 193 -3.89 3.13 10.39
N LEU A 194 -4.06 2.12 11.25
CA LEU A 194 -4.60 2.31 12.59
C LEU A 194 -3.66 3.14 13.50
N SER A 195 -2.35 2.94 13.36
CA SER A 195 -1.35 3.75 14.07
C SER A 195 -1.42 5.24 13.69
N GLN A 196 -1.61 5.53 12.39
CA GLN A 196 -1.81 6.91 11.95
C GLN A 196 -3.06 7.55 12.56
N LEU A 197 -4.18 6.82 12.54
CA LEU A 197 -5.42 7.28 13.16
C LEU A 197 -5.27 7.53 14.67
N TYR A 198 -4.46 6.71 15.36
CA TYR A 198 -4.14 6.92 16.78
C TYR A 198 -3.40 8.24 17.01
N HIS A 199 -2.44 8.58 16.17
CA HIS A 199 -1.67 9.82 16.28
C HIS A 199 -2.46 11.08 15.88
N GLU A 200 -3.52 10.93 15.09
CA GLU A 200 -4.34 12.05 14.60
C GLU A 200 -5.57 12.35 15.48
N ASN A 201 -5.86 11.51 16.48
CA ASN A 201 -6.93 11.71 17.45
C ASN A 201 -6.39 12.21 18.80
#